data_6be16c068def35efc63aeb53cceea5fd
#
_entry.id   6be16c068def35efc63aeb53cceea5fd
#
_cell.length_a   1.000
_cell.length_b   1.000
_cell.length_c   1.000
_cell.angle_alpha   90.00
_cell.angle_beta   90.00
_cell.angle_gamma   90.00
#
_symmetry.space_group_name_H-M   'P 1'
#
loop_
_entity.id
_entity.type
_entity.pdbx_description
1 polymer ?
#
loop_
_entity_poly.entity_id
_entity_poly.type
_entity_poly.pdbx_seq_one_letter_code
_entity_poly.pdbx_strand_id
1 'polypeptide(L)'
;GIYRSLDAGRSWQLMGLEKTRHIHRIIIDPTDPNTVYVGAIGSPWGTHPERGVYKTTDGGETWEKILFVNDKTGVADMVMDPTNPNKILVAMWEHKRDPWFFKSGGPGSGLYMTHDGGKTWKQLTEKEGLPKGDLGRIGLAIASGKPDIVYALVEAKKNALYKSEDGGFSWKKINDGNDIGNRPFYYSDIFVDPENENRVYSVFTYVNVSEDGGRSFRQLMPAYGVDNGVHPDHHAWWIHPTDGQFMIDGNDGGMNITRDGGKTWRFIGNLPVGQFYHVSVDNEYPYNVYGGMQDNGSWRGPAYVWRAQGIRNSYWQEIAFGDGFDVVPDPDDSRYGYAMSQQGYVRRYDWKTGNDYTVRPTPPDDTTRLRFNWNAAIGQDPFDHQTLYFGSQFVHKSTDKGLTWEVISPDLTTNDPEKQKQSDSGGLTMDATGAENHCTILVIEPSPVEKDMLWVGTDDGRVHYSQNGGQTWTEVTGNIKGLPKGSWIPQIKASGRNKGEALLVANDYRRYNYTPYAWRTRNYGKSWERIVDAGDVASFTLSILEDPENPNLMFLGTDDGLY
;
A
#
# COMPACT_ATOMS: atom_id res chain seq x y z
N GLY A 1 10.72 9.05 11.36
CA GLY A 1 11.06 9.93 12.47
C GLY A 1 9.88 10.73 12.98
N ILE A 2 10.09 11.47 14.09
CA ILE A 2 9.10 12.36 14.69
C ILE A 2 9.41 13.79 14.28
N TYR A 3 8.38 14.53 13.92
CA TYR A 3 8.45 15.96 13.61
C TYR A 3 7.57 16.75 14.56
N ARG A 4 8.07 17.94 14.98
CA ARG A 4 7.35 18.88 15.84
C ARG A 4 7.21 20.23 15.14
N SER A 5 6.04 20.83 15.24
CA SER A 5 5.76 22.22 14.87
C SER A 5 5.41 23.03 16.12
N LEU A 6 5.91 24.27 16.20
CA LEU A 6 5.59 25.25 17.25
C LEU A 6 4.83 26.47 16.71
N ASP A 7 4.47 26.45 15.42
CA ASP A 7 3.85 27.55 14.68
C ASP A 7 2.59 27.15 13.91
N ALA A 8 1.83 26.18 14.45
CA ALA A 8 0.61 25.62 13.87
C ALA A 8 0.84 24.97 12.49
N GLY A 9 1.95 24.25 12.33
CA GLY A 9 2.24 23.46 11.13
C GLY A 9 2.86 24.25 9.97
N ARG A 10 3.26 25.51 10.18
CA ARG A 10 3.92 26.31 9.14
C ARG A 10 5.37 25.88 8.92
N SER A 11 6.03 25.44 9.97
CA SER A 11 7.36 24.82 9.92
C SER A 11 7.43 23.57 10.79
N TRP A 12 8.35 22.67 10.46
CA TRP A 12 8.50 21.39 11.13
C TRP A 12 9.98 21.12 11.42
N GLN A 13 10.27 20.63 12.62
CA GLN A 13 11.58 20.22 13.07
C GLN A 13 11.59 18.72 13.30
N LEU A 14 12.60 18.02 12.76
CA LEU A 14 12.83 16.60 13.06
C LEU A 14 13.33 16.46 14.50
N MET A 15 12.67 15.60 15.27
CA MET A 15 12.91 15.37 16.70
C MET A 15 13.45 13.95 16.98
N GLY A 16 14.07 13.30 15.99
CA GLY A 16 14.66 11.98 16.13
C GLY A 16 13.75 10.82 15.74
N LEU A 17 14.11 9.62 16.17
CA LEU A 17 13.45 8.35 15.85
C LEU A 17 13.42 8.02 14.34
N GLU A 18 14.37 8.48 13.54
CA GLU A 18 14.42 8.30 12.07
C GLU A 18 14.48 6.82 11.68
N LYS A 19 15.05 5.99 12.53
CA LYS A 19 15.23 4.56 12.27
C LYS A 19 13.99 3.72 12.54
N THR A 20 12.93 4.27 13.15
CA THR A 20 11.71 3.51 13.50
C THR A 20 10.89 3.07 12.30
N ARG A 21 11.10 3.66 11.15
CA ARG A 21 10.33 3.47 9.90
C ARG A 21 8.89 3.95 10.03
N HIS A 22 7.99 3.13 10.57
CA HIS A 22 6.59 3.48 10.72
C HIS A 22 6.26 3.71 12.20
N ILE A 23 5.61 4.83 12.47
CA ILE A 23 5.06 5.21 13.76
C ILE A 23 3.55 5.20 13.62
N HIS A 24 2.87 4.47 14.50
CA HIS A 24 1.43 4.29 14.40
C HIS A 24 0.66 5.22 15.37
N ARG A 25 1.20 5.46 16.56
CA ARG A 25 0.55 6.33 17.56
C ARG A 25 1.54 7.31 18.18
N ILE A 26 1.04 8.52 18.43
CA ILE A 26 1.73 9.56 19.21
C ILE A 26 0.75 10.06 20.24
N ILE A 27 1.13 10.04 21.52
CA ILE A 27 0.32 10.55 22.62
C ILE A 27 1.12 11.61 23.37
N ILE A 28 0.56 12.79 23.50
CA ILE A 28 1.11 13.88 24.31
C ILE A 28 0.42 13.84 25.67
N ASP A 29 1.18 13.91 26.75
CA ASP A 29 0.64 14.03 28.10
C ASP A 29 -0.16 15.35 28.20
N PRO A 30 -1.46 15.30 28.54
CA PRO A 30 -2.30 16.48 28.59
C PRO A 30 -1.91 17.46 29.69
N THR A 31 -1.08 17.03 30.65
CA THR A 31 -0.63 17.87 31.78
C THR A 31 0.80 18.42 31.59
N ASP A 32 1.59 17.80 30.69
CA ASP A 32 2.96 18.22 30.36
C ASP A 32 3.27 17.97 28.88
N PRO A 33 3.20 18.99 28.01
CA PRO A 33 3.44 18.83 26.57
C PRO A 33 4.87 18.44 26.19
N ASN A 34 5.84 18.48 27.13
CA ASN A 34 7.18 17.97 26.90
C ASN A 34 7.26 16.43 27.07
N THR A 35 6.26 15.84 27.72
CA THR A 35 6.16 14.38 27.84
C THR A 35 5.33 13.81 26.71
N VAL A 36 5.97 13.00 25.85
CA VAL A 36 5.36 12.39 24.67
C VAL A 36 5.70 10.91 24.61
N TYR A 37 4.71 10.10 24.27
CA TYR A 37 4.84 8.67 24.04
C TYR A 37 4.66 8.37 22.56
N VAL A 38 5.51 7.52 22.00
CA VAL A 38 5.52 7.17 20.57
C VAL A 38 5.48 5.66 20.41
N GLY A 39 4.48 5.16 19.73
CA GLY A 39 4.32 3.75 19.37
C GLY A 39 4.91 3.46 17.99
N ALA A 40 6.11 2.86 17.95
CA ALA A 40 6.75 2.44 16.73
C ALA A 40 6.30 1.03 16.33
N ILE A 41 5.57 0.91 15.24
CA ILE A 41 5.17 -0.37 14.65
C ILE A 41 6.32 -1.01 13.87
N GLY A 42 7.23 -0.20 13.32
CA GLY A 42 8.36 -0.66 12.52
C GLY A 42 7.98 -1.04 11.10
N SER A 43 8.93 -1.59 10.35
CA SER A 43 8.70 -2.07 8.99
C SER A 43 7.99 -3.44 9.00
N PRO A 44 6.95 -3.65 8.20
CA PRO A 44 6.34 -4.98 8.06
C PRO A 44 7.22 -5.97 7.28
N TRP A 45 8.22 -5.48 6.54
CA TRP A 45 9.03 -6.25 5.60
C TRP A 45 10.19 -7.03 6.23
N GLY A 46 10.40 -6.93 7.53
CA GLY A 46 11.48 -7.64 8.22
C GLY A 46 11.51 -7.43 9.72
N THR A 47 12.45 -8.09 10.37
CA THR A 47 12.76 -7.83 11.78
C THR A 47 13.34 -6.44 11.94
N HIS A 48 12.96 -5.74 13.01
CA HIS A 48 13.36 -4.36 13.20
C HIS A 48 13.58 -4.04 14.69
N PRO A 49 14.81 -3.76 15.12
CA PRO A 49 15.12 -3.56 16.54
C PRO A 49 14.54 -2.24 17.09
N GLU A 50 14.13 -1.30 16.22
CA GLU A 50 13.57 -0.01 16.63
C GLU A 50 12.05 -0.03 16.82
N ARG A 51 11.43 -1.21 16.88
CA ARG A 51 10.03 -1.38 17.28
C ARG A 51 9.86 -1.14 18.78
N GLY A 52 8.66 -0.78 19.21
CA GLY A 52 8.31 -0.62 20.63
C GLY A 52 7.78 0.76 20.98
N VAL A 53 7.67 1.02 22.29
CA VAL A 53 7.22 2.31 22.82
C VAL A 53 8.42 3.15 23.22
N TYR A 54 8.43 4.39 22.77
CA TYR A 54 9.42 5.40 23.14
C TYR A 54 8.76 6.51 23.95
N LYS A 55 9.52 7.10 24.86
CA LYS A 55 9.11 8.23 25.69
C LYS A 55 10.15 9.33 25.64
N THR A 56 9.70 10.55 25.60
CA THR A 56 10.48 11.75 25.90
C THR A 56 9.86 12.50 27.08
N THR A 57 10.65 13.28 27.79
CA THR A 57 10.22 14.23 28.84
C THR A 57 10.80 15.63 28.63
N ASP A 58 11.45 15.86 27.50
CA ASP A 58 12.13 17.10 27.12
C ASP A 58 11.64 17.63 25.74
N GLY A 59 10.42 17.26 25.34
CA GLY A 59 9.82 17.73 24.09
C GLY A 59 10.42 17.11 22.83
N GLY A 60 11.10 15.95 22.96
CA GLY A 60 11.65 15.20 21.84
C GLY A 60 13.15 15.39 21.60
N GLU A 61 13.87 16.12 22.49
CA GLU A 61 15.32 16.25 22.38
C GLU A 61 16.03 14.92 22.65
N THR A 62 15.50 14.11 23.60
CA THR A 62 15.96 12.74 23.88
C THR A 62 14.82 11.75 23.97
N TRP A 63 15.11 10.49 23.63
CA TRP A 63 14.10 9.41 23.61
C TRP A 63 14.61 8.18 24.35
N GLU A 64 13.77 7.63 25.22
CA GLU A 64 13.99 6.35 25.90
C GLU A 64 13.03 5.29 25.35
N LYS A 65 13.52 4.08 25.01
CA LYS A 65 12.69 2.94 24.67
C LYS A 65 12.19 2.27 25.95
N ILE A 66 10.92 2.46 26.29
CA ILE A 66 10.32 2.03 27.56
C ILE A 66 9.57 0.70 27.50
N LEU A 67 9.22 0.22 26.30
CA LEU A 67 8.64 -1.11 26.07
C LEU A 67 9.19 -1.70 24.78
N PHE A 68 9.80 -2.87 24.91
CA PHE A 68 10.30 -3.66 23.79
C PHE A 68 10.01 -5.15 24.05
N VAL A 69 9.30 -5.81 23.17
CA VAL A 69 8.99 -7.24 23.28
C VAL A 69 10.04 -8.05 22.52
N ASN A 70 10.16 -7.83 21.23
CA ASN A 70 11.17 -8.41 20.35
C ASN A 70 11.21 -7.63 19.00
N ASP A 71 12.14 -7.99 18.12
CA ASP A 71 12.34 -7.34 16.83
C ASP A 71 11.27 -7.63 15.76
N LYS A 72 10.29 -8.51 16.04
CA LYS A 72 9.15 -8.85 15.18
C LYS A 72 7.87 -8.15 15.61
N THR A 73 7.83 -7.55 16.81
CA THR A 73 6.63 -7.07 17.47
C THR A 73 6.68 -5.56 17.63
N GLY A 74 5.76 -4.86 17.02
CA GLY A 74 5.62 -3.40 17.10
C GLY A 74 4.33 -2.96 17.79
N VAL A 75 4.15 -1.64 17.93
CA VAL A 75 2.95 -1.07 18.54
C VAL A 75 1.86 -0.96 17.48
N ALA A 76 0.76 -1.71 17.66
CA ALA A 76 -0.43 -1.61 16.82
C ALA A 76 -1.38 -0.50 17.28
N ASP A 77 -1.49 -0.26 18.58
CA ASP A 77 -2.30 0.81 19.11
C ASP A 77 -1.86 1.18 20.54
N MET A 78 -2.23 2.37 20.99
CA MET A 78 -1.89 2.88 22.31
C MET A 78 -2.90 3.93 22.75
N VAL A 79 -3.40 3.82 23.99
CA VAL A 79 -4.31 4.78 24.60
C VAL A 79 -3.86 5.15 26.01
N MET A 80 -4.05 6.43 26.37
CA MET A 80 -3.74 6.98 27.68
C MET A 80 -5.03 7.36 28.41
N ASP A 81 -5.09 7.11 29.70
CA ASP A 81 -6.17 7.60 30.53
C ASP A 81 -6.09 9.14 30.62
N PRO A 82 -7.09 9.87 30.14
CA PRO A 82 -7.05 11.34 30.11
C PRO A 82 -7.06 11.99 31.48
N THR A 83 -7.43 11.24 32.53
CA THR A 83 -7.46 11.70 33.92
C THR A 83 -6.24 11.25 34.72
N ASN A 84 -5.46 10.29 34.18
CA ASN A 84 -4.24 9.79 34.79
C ASN A 84 -3.19 9.43 33.71
N PRO A 85 -2.34 10.39 33.28
CA PRO A 85 -1.35 10.18 32.23
C PRO A 85 -0.31 9.07 32.53
N ASN A 86 -0.21 8.65 33.79
CA ASN A 86 0.66 7.53 34.15
C ASN A 86 0.08 6.16 33.76
N LYS A 87 -1.24 6.11 33.45
CA LYS A 87 -1.92 4.89 33.04
C LYS A 87 -2.04 4.85 31.50
N ILE A 88 -1.37 3.88 30.91
CA ILE A 88 -1.34 3.69 29.46
C ILE A 88 -1.56 2.21 29.14
N LEU A 89 -2.39 1.92 28.15
CA LEU A 89 -2.53 0.60 27.54
C LEU A 89 -1.88 0.60 26.15
N VAL A 90 -1.15 -0.46 25.85
CA VAL A 90 -0.41 -0.64 24.59
C VAL A 90 -0.72 -2.00 23.99
N ALA A 91 -1.18 -2.01 22.77
CA ALA A 91 -1.36 -3.22 21.95
C ALA A 91 -0.08 -3.49 21.16
N MET A 92 0.60 -4.57 21.49
CA MET A 92 1.79 -5.06 20.79
C MET A 92 1.38 -6.11 19.76
N TRP A 93 1.92 -6.01 18.54
CA TRP A 93 1.53 -6.84 17.40
C TRP A 93 2.75 -7.43 16.69
N GLU A 94 2.86 -8.75 16.71
CA GLU A 94 3.79 -9.51 15.90
C GLU A 94 3.21 -9.67 14.49
N HIS A 95 3.91 -9.14 13.49
CA HIS A 95 3.45 -9.17 12.10
C HIS A 95 4.62 -9.16 11.13
N LYS A 96 4.38 -9.72 9.95
CA LYS A 96 5.32 -9.73 8.85
C LYS A 96 4.59 -9.74 7.51
N ARG A 97 5.16 -9.04 6.51
CA ARG A 97 4.75 -9.12 5.11
C ARG A 97 5.95 -9.54 4.25
N ASP A 98 5.78 -10.61 3.48
CA ASP A 98 6.63 -10.96 2.36
C ASP A 98 5.93 -10.57 1.05
N PRO A 99 6.62 -10.45 -0.10
CA PRO A 99 5.97 -10.14 -1.38
C PRO A 99 4.85 -11.12 -1.77
N TRP A 100 4.95 -12.36 -1.30
CA TRP A 100 4.07 -13.48 -1.64
C TRP A 100 3.20 -13.97 -0.50
N PHE A 101 3.32 -13.41 0.70
CA PHE A 101 2.65 -13.88 1.90
C PHE A 101 2.68 -12.83 3.01
N PHE A 102 1.63 -12.75 3.81
CA PHE A 102 1.70 -11.99 5.05
C PHE A 102 1.09 -12.76 6.23
N LYS A 103 1.51 -12.40 7.42
CA LYS A 103 1.09 -13.04 8.66
C LYS A 103 0.78 -11.99 9.72
N SER A 104 -0.43 -12.06 10.27
CA SER A 104 -0.85 -11.36 11.48
C SER A 104 -0.82 -12.29 12.67
N GLY A 105 -0.23 -11.83 13.78
CA GLY A 105 -0.25 -12.53 15.05
C GLY A 105 0.91 -13.47 15.31
N GLY A 106 1.11 -13.72 16.58
CA GLY A 106 2.15 -14.60 17.10
C GLY A 106 2.37 -14.40 18.60
N PRO A 107 3.32 -15.15 19.20
CA PRO A 107 3.56 -15.14 20.66
C PRO A 107 4.05 -13.78 21.19
N GLY A 108 4.56 -12.89 20.34
CA GLY A 108 4.96 -11.54 20.72
C GLY A 108 3.78 -10.57 20.84
N SER A 109 2.63 -10.88 20.25
CA SER A 109 1.44 -10.02 20.34
C SER A 109 0.81 -10.07 21.73
N GLY A 110 0.24 -8.95 22.16
CA GLY A 110 -0.47 -8.88 23.43
C GLY A 110 -0.83 -7.48 23.87
N LEU A 111 -1.63 -7.39 24.90
CA LEU A 111 -2.01 -6.14 25.55
C LEU A 111 -1.15 -5.91 26.79
N TYR A 112 -0.56 -4.74 26.90
CA TYR A 112 0.31 -4.32 27.99
C TYR A 112 -0.27 -3.08 28.68
N MET A 113 -0.08 -2.97 30.00
CA MET A 113 -0.54 -1.83 30.79
C MET A 113 0.54 -1.35 31.74
N THR A 114 0.66 -0.04 31.88
CA THR A 114 1.47 0.65 32.91
C THR A 114 0.59 1.55 33.76
N HIS A 115 1.02 1.81 35.01
CA HIS A 115 0.42 2.75 35.95
C HIS A 115 1.41 3.79 36.48
N ASP A 116 2.66 3.72 36.02
CA ASP A 116 3.78 4.54 36.50
C ASP A 116 4.47 5.31 35.37
N GLY A 117 3.72 5.59 34.29
CA GLY A 117 4.23 6.33 33.16
C GLY A 117 5.26 5.58 32.33
N GLY A 118 5.16 4.25 32.29
CA GLY A 118 6.00 3.39 31.48
C GLY A 118 7.27 2.89 32.17
N LYS A 119 7.46 3.09 33.48
CA LYS A 119 8.60 2.53 34.23
C LYS A 119 8.49 1.02 34.40
N THR A 120 7.26 0.52 34.60
CA THR A 120 6.97 -0.92 34.63
C THR A 120 5.75 -1.25 33.76
N TRP A 121 5.77 -2.48 33.21
CA TRP A 121 4.70 -2.95 32.33
C TRP A 121 4.18 -4.32 32.76
N LYS A 122 2.87 -4.48 32.76
CA LYS A 122 2.21 -5.77 32.96
C LYS A 122 1.56 -6.22 31.66
N GLN A 123 1.88 -7.43 31.19
CA GLN A 123 1.13 -8.07 30.10
C GLN A 123 -0.19 -8.59 30.67
N LEU A 124 -1.28 -8.28 29.99
CA LEU A 124 -2.62 -8.78 30.29
C LEU A 124 -2.87 -10.06 29.48
N THR A 125 -3.49 -11.03 30.11
CA THR A 125 -3.63 -12.39 29.56
C THR A 125 -5.05 -12.93 29.78
N GLU A 126 -5.24 -14.24 29.61
CA GLU A 126 -6.49 -14.91 29.95
C GLU A 126 -6.89 -14.78 31.45
N LYS A 127 -5.94 -14.49 32.33
CA LYS A 127 -6.21 -14.22 33.75
C LYS A 127 -7.02 -12.94 33.96
N GLU A 128 -6.81 -11.98 33.08
CA GLU A 128 -7.56 -10.72 33.04
C GLU A 128 -8.79 -10.80 32.13
N GLY A 129 -9.09 -11.95 31.52
CA GLY A 129 -10.28 -12.19 30.70
C GLY A 129 -10.07 -12.05 29.18
N LEU A 130 -8.84 -11.85 28.71
CA LEU A 130 -8.51 -11.86 27.29
C LEU A 130 -8.54 -13.27 26.70
N PRO A 131 -8.57 -13.46 25.37
CA PRO A 131 -8.57 -14.78 24.78
C PRO A 131 -7.24 -15.51 25.01
N LYS A 132 -7.32 -16.83 25.10
CA LYS A 132 -6.15 -17.71 25.26
C LYS A 132 -5.49 -17.98 23.91
N GLY A 133 -4.16 -18.11 23.93
CA GLY A 133 -3.33 -18.44 22.76
C GLY A 133 -2.72 -17.21 22.10
N ASP A 134 -2.25 -17.38 20.88
CA ASP A 134 -1.67 -16.27 20.12
C ASP A 134 -2.72 -15.23 19.80
N LEU A 135 -2.33 -13.96 19.91
CA LEU A 135 -3.11 -12.79 19.53
C LEU A 135 -2.52 -12.17 18.26
N GLY A 136 -3.35 -11.44 17.55
CA GLY A 136 -2.96 -10.63 16.41
C GLY A 136 -2.99 -9.14 16.73
N ARG A 137 -3.50 -8.36 15.78
CA ARG A 137 -3.68 -6.91 15.94
C ARG A 137 -4.79 -6.62 16.94
N ILE A 138 -4.57 -5.63 17.77
CA ILE A 138 -5.56 -5.16 18.75
C ILE A 138 -5.76 -3.65 18.55
N GLY A 139 -7.00 -3.22 18.34
CA GLY A 139 -7.40 -1.82 18.39
C GLY A 139 -7.92 -1.47 19.79
N LEU A 140 -7.63 -0.28 20.28
CA LEU A 140 -7.96 0.18 21.63
C LEU A 140 -8.76 1.49 21.60
N ALA A 141 -9.73 1.61 22.50
CA ALA A 141 -10.42 2.87 22.74
C ALA A 141 -10.75 3.04 24.21
N ILE A 142 -10.53 4.25 24.74
CA ILE A 142 -10.89 4.64 26.09
C ILE A 142 -11.98 5.70 26.05
N ALA A 143 -13.03 5.55 26.85
CA ALA A 143 -14.09 6.56 26.96
C ALA A 143 -13.56 7.76 27.74
N SER A 144 -13.31 8.89 27.08
CA SER A 144 -12.70 10.06 27.71
C SER A 144 -13.51 10.66 28.84
N GLY A 145 -14.87 10.62 28.75
CA GLY A 145 -15.76 11.04 29.80
C GLY A 145 -15.91 10.03 30.95
N LYS A 146 -15.44 8.78 30.78
CA LYS A 146 -15.52 7.71 31.79
C LYS A 146 -14.38 6.70 31.59
N PRO A 147 -13.14 7.03 32.01
CA PRO A 147 -11.93 6.26 31.70
C PRO A 147 -11.87 4.83 32.26
N ASP A 148 -12.80 4.46 33.14
CA ASP A 148 -12.98 3.07 33.56
C ASP A 148 -13.53 2.18 32.44
N ILE A 149 -14.16 2.77 31.43
CA ILE A 149 -14.67 2.06 30.26
C ILE A 149 -13.60 2.07 29.16
N VAL A 150 -13.11 0.87 28.85
CA VAL A 150 -12.12 0.66 27.80
C VAL A 150 -12.59 -0.47 26.88
N TYR A 151 -12.38 -0.31 25.58
CA TYR A 151 -12.68 -1.32 24.57
C TYR A 151 -11.40 -1.83 23.91
N ALA A 152 -11.38 -3.11 23.58
CA ALA A 152 -10.32 -3.75 22.81
C ALA A 152 -10.93 -4.64 21.72
N LEU A 153 -10.66 -4.31 20.46
CA LEU A 153 -10.98 -5.15 19.31
C LEU A 153 -9.80 -6.09 19.07
N VAL A 154 -9.97 -7.36 19.41
CA VAL A 154 -8.86 -8.32 19.50
C VAL A 154 -8.92 -9.33 18.37
N GLU A 155 -7.87 -9.39 17.56
CA GLU A 155 -7.62 -10.50 16.64
C GLU A 155 -7.07 -11.70 17.41
N ALA A 156 -7.77 -12.83 17.26
CA ALA A 156 -7.41 -14.12 17.85
C ALA A 156 -7.90 -15.24 16.93
N LYS A 157 -7.84 -16.49 17.36
CA LYS A 157 -8.46 -17.61 16.64
C LYS A 157 -9.94 -17.34 16.26
N LYS A 158 -10.64 -16.59 17.10
CA LYS A 158 -11.93 -15.97 16.81
C LYS A 158 -11.86 -14.50 17.24
N ASN A 159 -11.98 -13.60 16.29
CA ASN A 159 -11.97 -12.16 16.54
C ASN A 159 -13.14 -11.74 17.41
N ALA A 160 -12.90 -10.82 18.33
CA ALA A 160 -13.95 -10.34 19.22
C ALA A 160 -13.66 -8.95 19.79
N LEU A 161 -14.74 -8.26 20.13
CA LEU A 161 -14.72 -7.03 20.91
C LEU A 161 -14.81 -7.36 22.39
N TYR A 162 -13.88 -6.84 23.15
CA TYR A 162 -13.82 -6.92 24.61
C TYR A 162 -14.08 -5.56 25.23
N LYS A 163 -14.69 -5.55 26.40
CA LYS A 163 -14.93 -4.35 27.21
C LYS A 163 -14.37 -4.56 28.61
N SER A 164 -13.69 -3.55 29.13
CA SER A 164 -13.35 -3.38 30.52
C SER A 164 -14.25 -2.32 31.15
N GLU A 165 -14.64 -2.51 32.41
CA GLU A 165 -15.41 -1.55 33.21
C GLU A 165 -14.67 -1.12 34.48
N ASP A 166 -13.39 -1.47 34.56
CA ASP A 166 -12.47 -1.18 35.65
C ASP A 166 -11.14 -0.54 35.19
N GLY A 167 -11.18 0.11 34.03
CA GLY A 167 -10.04 0.83 33.51
C GLY A 167 -8.96 -0.05 32.88
N GLY A 168 -9.31 -1.24 32.41
CA GLY A 168 -8.41 -2.15 31.71
C GLY A 168 -7.83 -3.28 32.56
N PHE A 169 -8.22 -3.39 33.86
CA PHE A 169 -7.72 -4.46 34.74
C PHE A 169 -8.37 -5.81 34.45
N SER A 170 -9.64 -5.83 34.07
CA SER A 170 -10.34 -7.05 33.67
C SER A 170 -11.21 -6.83 32.43
N TRP A 171 -11.38 -7.89 31.63
CA TRP A 171 -12.00 -7.82 30.31
C TRP A 171 -13.11 -8.85 30.16
N LYS A 172 -14.18 -8.46 29.48
CA LYS A 172 -15.29 -9.34 29.12
C LYS A 172 -15.52 -9.27 27.61
N LYS A 173 -15.62 -10.42 26.95
CA LYS A 173 -16.05 -10.49 25.55
C LYS A 173 -17.52 -10.03 25.47
N ILE A 174 -17.79 -9.10 24.56
CA ILE A 174 -19.12 -8.51 24.39
C ILE A 174 -19.72 -8.76 23.00
N ASN A 175 -18.89 -8.90 21.96
CA ASN A 175 -19.33 -9.18 20.60
C ASN A 175 -18.27 -9.99 19.86
N ASP A 176 -18.68 -10.98 19.05
CA ASP A 176 -17.83 -11.77 18.17
C ASP A 176 -18.49 -11.99 16.78
N GLY A 177 -19.36 -11.07 16.38
CA GLY A 177 -19.99 -11.00 15.06
C GLY A 177 -19.04 -10.48 13.97
N ASN A 178 -19.50 -10.53 12.72
CA ASN A 178 -18.72 -10.04 11.57
C ASN A 178 -18.85 -8.52 11.37
N ASP A 179 -19.68 -7.87 12.14
CA ASP A 179 -19.97 -6.43 12.10
C ASP A 179 -18.95 -5.57 12.87
N ILE A 180 -17.98 -6.21 13.56
CA ILE A 180 -16.91 -5.55 14.30
C ILE A 180 -15.58 -5.44 13.53
N GLY A 181 -15.46 -5.99 12.32
CA GLY A 181 -14.26 -5.98 11.50
C GLY A 181 -14.00 -7.32 10.83
N ASN A 182 -13.33 -7.29 9.68
CA ASN A 182 -13.16 -8.47 8.83
C ASN A 182 -11.72 -8.72 8.36
N ARG A 183 -10.86 -7.69 8.37
CA ARG A 183 -9.50 -7.74 7.83
C ARG A 183 -8.48 -7.11 8.79
N PRO A 184 -8.19 -7.74 9.95
CA PRO A 184 -7.42 -7.12 11.03
C PRO A 184 -5.97 -6.78 10.64
N PHE A 185 -5.37 -7.42 9.64
CA PHE A 185 -4.05 -7.02 9.15
C PHE A 185 -4.05 -5.58 8.64
N TYR A 186 -5.10 -5.17 7.94
CA TYR A 186 -5.26 -3.83 7.36
C TYR A 186 -6.03 -2.88 8.27
N TYR A 187 -7.08 -3.37 8.94
CA TYR A 187 -8.02 -2.57 9.73
C TYR A 187 -8.31 -3.22 11.07
N SER A 188 -8.13 -2.51 12.16
CA SER A 188 -8.54 -2.96 13.49
C SER A 188 -8.72 -1.76 14.42
N ASP A 189 -9.30 -0.69 13.91
CA ASP A 189 -9.44 0.56 14.65
C ASP A 189 -10.83 0.64 15.29
N ILE A 190 -10.86 1.10 16.54
CA ILE A 190 -12.07 1.28 17.33
C ILE A 190 -12.02 2.64 18.04
N PHE A 191 -13.15 3.31 18.13
CA PHE A 191 -13.26 4.62 18.77
C PHE A 191 -14.51 4.69 19.64
N VAL A 192 -14.48 5.52 20.68
CA VAL A 192 -15.61 5.79 21.57
C VAL A 192 -15.97 7.26 21.47
N ASP A 193 -17.26 7.54 21.41
CA ASP A 193 -17.77 8.90 21.45
C ASP A 193 -17.36 9.57 22.78
N PRO A 194 -16.77 10.77 22.75
CA PRO A 194 -16.27 11.44 23.95
C PRO A 194 -17.36 11.79 24.95
N GLU A 195 -18.62 11.92 24.50
CA GLU A 195 -19.78 12.29 25.35
C GLU A 195 -20.65 11.08 25.71
N ASN A 196 -20.41 9.88 25.10
CA ASN A 196 -21.22 8.69 25.34
C ASN A 196 -20.39 7.41 25.27
N GLU A 197 -20.05 6.86 26.44
CA GLU A 197 -19.24 5.64 26.56
C GLU A 197 -19.87 4.38 25.95
N ASN A 198 -21.15 4.41 25.60
CA ASN A 198 -21.85 3.29 24.94
C ASN A 198 -21.92 3.46 23.43
N ARG A 199 -21.53 4.61 22.88
CA ARG A 199 -21.46 4.85 21.46
C ARG A 199 -20.06 4.54 20.96
N VAL A 200 -19.95 3.42 20.23
CA VAL A 200 -18.67 2.84 19.81
C VAL A 200 -18.65 2.72 18.30
N TYR A 201 -17.54 3.14 17.70
CA TYR A 201 -17.31 3.04 16.25
C TYR A 201 -16.28 1.95 15.96
N SER A 202 -16.60 1.03 15.05
CA SER A 202 -15.64 0.11 14.47
C SER A 202 -15.33 0.57 13.05
N VAL A 203 -14.04 0.81 12.80
CA VAL A 203 -13.51 1.41 11.58
C VAL A 203 -12.68 0.38 10.85
N PHE A 204 -13.17 -0.05 9.67
CA PHE A 204 -12.59 -1.09 8.84
C PHE A 204 -13.00 -0.86 7.37
N THR A 205 -13.24 -1.89 6.56
CA THR A 205 -13.81 -1.73 5.20
C THR A 205 -15.05 -0.83 5.20
N TYR A 206 -15.84 -0.88 6.28
CA TYR A 206 -16.96 0.02 6.57
C TYR A 206 -16.75 0.73 7.91
N VAL A 207 -17.53 1.78 8.15
CA VAL A 207 -17.66 2.34 9.48
C VAL A 207 -18.99 1.90 10.07
N ASN A 208 -18.92 1.13 11.15
CA ASN A 208 -20.09 0.68 11.90
C ASN A 208 -20.16 1.39 13.26
N VAL A 209 -21.36 1.63 13.75
CA VAL A 209 -21.62 2.26 15.04
C VAL A 209 -22.49 1.38 15.92
N SER A 210 -22.12 1.27 17.18
CA SER A 210 -22.92 0.72 18.28
C SER A 210 -23.46 1.84 19.14
N GLU A 211 -24.69 1.71 19.64
CA GLU A 211 -25.29 2.60 20.62
C GLU A 211 -25.53 1.90 21.98
N ASP A 212 -25.14 0.63 22.11
CA ASP A 212 -25.39 -0.25 23.25
C ASP A 212 -24.12 -0.79 23.91
N GLY A 213 -23.02 -0.07 23.75
CA GLY A 213 -21.74 -0.43 24.34
C GLY A 213 -21.06 -1.61 23.64
N GLY A 214 -21.21 -1.70 22.31
CA GLY A 214 -20.52 -2.69 21.48
C GLY A 214 -21.23 -4.04 21.36
N ARG A 215 -22.46 -4.20 21.87
CA ARG A 215 -23.19 -5.47 21.80
C ARG A 215 -23.77 -5.72 20.41
N SER A 216 -24.24 -4.65 19.75
CA SER A 216 -24.70 -4.69 18.36
C SER A 216 -24.16 -3.51 17.57
N PHE A 217 -23.99 -3.69 16.27
CA PHE A 217 -23.51 -2.63 15.37
C PHE A 217 -24.44 -2.50 14.16
N ARG A 218 -24.52 -1.31 13.62
CA ARG A 218 -25.11 -1.00 12.32
C ARG A 218 -24.14 -0.17 11.49
N GLN A 219 -24.21 -0.30 10.19
CA GLN A 219 -23.41 0.54 9.29
C GLN A 219 -23.81 2.02 9.47
N LEU A 220 -22.83 2.89 9.64
CA LEU A 220 -23.01 4.33 9.83
C LEU A 220 -22.93 5.08 8.51
N MET A 221 -21.90 4.79 7.70
CA MET A 221 -21.65 5.48 6.44
C MET A 221 -22.30 4.72 5.29
N PRO A 222 -22.93 5.40 4.31
CA PRO A 222 -23.52 4.74 3.15
C PRO A 222 -22.45 4.05 2.33
N ALA A 223 -22.78 2.86 1.76
CA ALA A 223 -21.86 2.09 0.95
C ALA A 223 -21.50 2.83 -0.34
N TYR A 224 -20.32 2.53 -0.85
CA TYR A 224 -19.85 2.98 -2.16
C TYR A 224 -20.83 2.58 -3.27
N GLY A 225 -21.07 3.48 -4.22
CA GLY A 225 -21.96 3.22 -5.36
C GLY A 225 -23.44 3.54 -5.14
N VAL A 226 -23.84 4.08 -3.97
CA VAL A 226 -25.17 4.67 -3.75
C VAL A 226 -25.07 6.19 -3.67
N ASP A 227 -26.22 6.88 -3.77
CA ASP A 227 -26.27 8.34 -3.61
C ASP A 227 -25.64 8.78 -2.28
N ASN A 228 -24.69 9.72 -2.34
CA ASN A 228 -23.87 10.16 -1.23
C ASN A 228 -23.04 9.03 -0.59
N GLY A 229 -22.71 7.98 -1.35
CA GLY A 229 -21.85 6.89 -0.91
C GLY A 229 -20.44 7.38 -0.59
N VAL A 230 -19.82 6.75 0.40
CA VAL A 230 -18.47 7.02 0.85
C VAL A 230 -17.56 5.89 0.41
N HIS A 231 -16.34 6.22 -0.03
CA HIS A 231 -15.33 5.24 -0.41
C HIS A 231 -15.06 4.28 0.77
N PRO A 232 -14.95 2.97 0.55
CA PRO A 232 -14.62 2.02 1.61
C PRO A 232 -13.18 2.14 2.08
N ASP A 233 -12.78 1.20 2.95
CA ASP A 233 -11.43 1.02 3.44
C ASP A 233 -10.96 2.22 4.28
N HIS A 234 -11.58 2.32 5.47
CA HIS A 234 -11.37 3.43 6.39
C HIS A 234 -10.16 3.17 7.30
N HIS A 235 -9.25 4.15 7.38
CA HIS A 235 -7.99 4.05 8.13
C HIS A 235 -7.81 5.12 9.20
N ALA A 236 -8.59 6.18 9.15
CA ALA A 236 -8.48 7.28 10.10
C ALA A 236 -9.87 7.79 10.51
N TRP A 237 -10.03 7.98 11.80
CA TRP A 237 -11.28 8.48 12.38
C TRP A 237 -10.97 9.46 13.49
N TRP A 238 -11.62 10.60 13.44
CA TRP A 238 -11.50 11.60 14.49
C TRP A 238 -12.88 12.11 14.88
N ILE A 239 -13.11 12.27 16.19
CA ILE A 239 -14.33 12.83 16.77
C ILE A 239 -13.93 14.08 17.54
N HIS A 240 -14.67 15.15 17.35
CA HIS A 240 -14.44 16.39 18.12
C HIS A 240 -14.60 16.11 19.62
N PRO A 241 -13.66 16.53 20.49
CA PRO A 241 -13.62 16.10 21.89
C PRO A 241 -14.80 16.55 22.76
N THR A 242 -15.60 17.52 22.32
CA THR A 242 -16.78 18.07 23.03
C THR A 242 -18.00 18.22 22.11
N ASP A 243 -18.02 17.56 20.96
CA ASP A 243 -19.15 17.57 20.02
C ASP A 243 -19.15 16.28 19.19
N GLY A 244 -19.77 15.24 19.69
CA GLY A 244 -19.89 13.95 19.01
C GLY A 244 -20.62 13.98 17.67
N GLN A 245 -21.22 15.14 17.28
CA GLN A 245 -21.82 15.31 15.95
C GLN A 245 -20.78 15.66 14.88
N PHE A 246 -19.61 16.19 15.28
CA PHE A 246 -18.55 16.56 14.36
C PHE A 246 -17.48 15.46 14.30
N MET A 247 -17.37 14.80 13.13
CA MET A 247 -16.42 13.74 12.89
C MET A 247 -15.71 13.93 11.54
N ILE A 248 -14.51 13.42 11.44
CA ILE A 248 -13.69 13.37 10.22
C ILE A 248 -13.30 11.93 9.98
N ASP A 249 -13.47 11.48 8.74
CA ASP A 249 -13.10 10.16 8.24
C ASP A 249 -12.01 10.30 7.17
N GLY A 250 -11.01 9.43 7.23
CA GLY A 250 -10.00 9.24 6.20
C GLY A 250 -10.04 7.81 5.69
N ASN A 251 -10.16 7.66 4.37
CA ASN A 251 -10.27 6.37 3.69
C ASN A 251 -9.42 6.35 2.40
N ASP A 252 -9.39 5.23 1.70
CA ASP A 252 -8.57 5.07 0.49
C ASP A 252 -9.00 5.98 -0.68
N GLY A 253 -10.19 6.57 -0.63
CA GLY A 253 -10.66 7.59 -1.58
C GLY A 253 -10.37 9.04 -1.18
N GLY A 254 -9.99 9.29 0.09
CA GLY A 254 -9.72 10.63 0.59
C GLY A 254 -10.30 10.92 1.96
N MET A 255 -10.92 12.08 2.12
CA MET A 255 -11.41 12.56 3.41
C MET A 255 -12.88 12.98 3.35
N ASN A 256 -13.65 12.62 4.38
CA ASN A 256 -15.04 12.99 4.53
C ASN A 256 -15.28 13.65 5.90
N ILE A 257 -16.22 14.60 5.94
CA ILE A 257 -16.58 15.34 7.15
C ILE A 257 -18.07 15.26 7.36
N THR A 258 -18.49 14.99 8.60
CA THR A 258 -19.87 15.15 9.08
C THR A 258 -19.95 16.18 10.21
N ARG A 259 -21.10 16.86 10.35
CA ARG A 259 -21.42 17.77 11.45
C ARG A 259 -22.81 17.50 12.05
N ASP A 260 -23.38 16.35 11.73
CA ASP A 260 -24.73 15.93 12.13
C ASP A 260 -24.78 14.49 12.67
N GLY A 261 -23.64 14.02 13.19
CA GLY A 261 -23.52 12.69 13.79
C GLY A 261 -23.53 11.55 12.76
N GLY A 262 -23.08 11.83 11.53
CA GLY A 262 -22.99 10.83 10.48
C GLY A 262 -24.25 10.65 9.63
N LYS A 263 -25.23 11.56 9.73
CA LYS A 263 -26.43 11.53 8.88
C LYS A 263 -26.11 11.95 7.45
N THR A 264 -25.20 12.94 7.30
CA THR A 264 -24.69 13.39 6.01
C THR A 264 -23.16 13.49 6.05
N TRP A 265 -22.53 13.22 4.89
CA TRP A 265 -21.08 13.26 4.73
C TRP A 265 -20.69 14.15 3.57
N ARG A 266 -19.71 15.03 3.78
CA ARG A 266 -19.16 15.88 2.75
C ARG A 266 -17.76 15.41 2.38
N PHE A 267 -17.56 14.97 1.15
CA PHE A 267 -16.23 14.65 0.60
C PHE A 267 -15.40 15.94 0.41
N ILE A 268 -14.11 15.87 0.74
CA ILE A 268 -13.16 16.98 0.59
C ILE A 268 -12.38 16.79 -0.72
N GLY A 269 -13.00 17.21 -1.82
CA GLY A 269 -12.49 17.02 -3.19
C GLY A 269 -11.43 18.01 -3.65
N ASN A 270 -10.88 18.84 -2.77
CA ASN A 270 -9.88 19.88 -3.12
C ASN A 270 -8.50 19.62 -2.51
N LEU A 271 -8.22 18.43 -2.05
CA LEU A 271 -6.87 18.02 -1.63
C LEU A 271 -6.03 17.82 -2.89
N PRO A 272 -4.87 18.48 -3.02
CA PRO A 272 -4.00 18.37 -4.20
C PRO A 272 -3.08 17.15 -4.09
N VAL A 273 -3.66 15.97 -3.92
CA VAL A 273 -2.93 14.71 -3.75
C VAL A 273 -3.53 13.63 -4.64
N GLY A 274 -2.68 12.75 -5.16
CA GLY A 274 -3.04 11.57 -5.93
C GLY A 274 -1.83 10.65 -6.01
N GLN A 275 -2.04 9.35 -5.82
CA GLN A 275 -0.97 8.37 -5.86
C GLN A 275 -1.12 7.49 -7.08
N PHE A 276 -0.35 7.79 -8.13
CA PHE A 276 -0.32 7.00 -9.35
C PHE A 276 0.68 5.86 -9.26
N TYR A 277 0.33 4.69 -9.79
CA TYR A 277 1.25 3.59 -9.99
C TYR A 277 2.19 3.86 -11.17
N HIS A 278 1.61 4.18 -12.34
CA HIS A 278 2.34 4.53 -13.54
C HIS A 278 1.69 5.72 -14.23
N VAL A 279 2.46 6.43 -15.05
CA VAL A 279 2.00 7.59 -15.81
C VAL A 279 2.38 7.41 -17.28
N SER A 280 1.47 7.69 -18.18
CA SER A 280 1.68 7.72 -19.62
C SER A 280 1.09 8.97 -20.24
N VAL A 281 1.42 9.23 -21.51
CA VAL A 281 0.91 10.36 -22.29
C VAL A 281 0.48 9.90 -23.68
N ASP A 282 -0.43 10.64 -24.32
CA ASP A 282 -0.78 10.42 -25.72
C ASP A 282 0.00 11.35 -26.67
N ASN A 283 -0.26 11.22 -27.98
CA ASN A 283 0.37 12.00 -29.05
C ASN A 283 -0.47 13.24 -29.46
N GLU A 284 -1.50 13.60 -28.69
CA GLU A 284 -2.32 14.78 -28.95
C GLU A 284 -1.54 16.09 -28.69
N TYR A 285 -2.03 17.19 -29.22
CA TYR A 285 -1.48 18.52 -28.92
C TYR A 285 -2.58 19.49 -28.52
N PRO A 286 -2.61 20.01 -27.31
CA PRO A 286 -1.79 19.57 -26.15
C PRO A 286 -2.05 18.11 -25.77
N TYR A 287 -1.04 17.42 -25.29
CA TYR A 287 -1.16 16.02 -24.89
C TYR A 287 -1.99 15.83 -23.61
N ASN A 288 -2.51 14.65 -23.42
CA ASN A 288 -3.15 14.26 -22.17
C ASN A 288 -2.22 13.35 -21.34
N VAL A 289 -2.44 13.38 -20.04
CA VAL A 289 -1.78 12.52 -19.05
C VAL A 289 -2.75 11.44 -18.62
N TYR A 290 -2.25 10.22 -18.49
CA TYR A 290 -2.98 9.02 -18.09
C TYR A 290 -2.30 8.36 -16.91
N GLY A 291 -3.07 7.72 -16.04
CA GLY A 291 -2.52 6.92 -14.96
C GLY A 291 -3.60 6.20 -14.17
N GLY A 292 -3.18 5.12 -13.51
CA GLY A 292 -4.00 4.33 -12.62
C GLY A 292 -3.61 4.52 -11.17
N MET A 293 -4.60 4.45 -10.29
CA MET A 293 -4.45 4.57 -8.84
C MET A 293 -5.12 3.38 -8.17
N GLN A 294 -4.50 2.84 -7.14
CA GLN A 294 -5.13 1.81 -6.32
C GLN A 294 -6.46 2.35 -5.75
N ASP A 295 -7.48 1.52 -5.74
CA ASP A 295 -8.84 1.79 -5.23
C ASP A 295 -9.60 2.93 -5.92
N ASN A 296 -8.95 3.69 -6.81
CA ASN A 296 -9.48 4.93 -7.37
C ASN A 296 -9.50 4.95 -8.91
N GLY A 297 -9.40 3.80 -9.56
CA GLY A 297 -9.54 3.67 -11.01
C GLY A 297 -8.38 4.21 -11.85
N SER A 298 -8.60 4.25 -13.15
CA SER A 298 -7.67 4.79 -14.15
C SER A 298 -8.25 6.05 -14.78
N TRP A 299 -7.44 7.08 -14.91
CA TRP A 299 -7.87 8.42 -15.29
C TRP A 299 -7.06 8.98 -16.45
N ARG A 300 -7.71 9.88 -17.21
CA ARG A 300 -7.07 10.77 -18.18
C ARG A 300 -7.41 12.23 -17.90
N GLY A 301 -6.48 13.12 -18.16
CA GLY A 301 -6.70 14.55 -18.05
C GLY A 301 -5.73 15.34 -18.91
N PRO A 302 -6.02 16.62 -19.24
CA PRO A 302 -5.16 17.44 -20.07
C PRO A 302 -3.89 17.82 -19.32
N ALA A 303 -2.75 17.80 -20.00
CA ALA A 303 -1.50 18.36 -19.47
C ALA A 303 -1.52 19.89 -19.43
N TYR A 304 -2.35 20.51 -20.26
CA TYR A 304 -2.45 21.96 -20.39
C TYR A 304 -3.86 22.40 -20.78
N VAL A 305 -4.30 23.54 -20.26
CA VAL A 305 -5.56 24.20 -20.65
C VAL A 305 -5.36 25.70 -20.85
N TRP A 306 -6.00 26.28 -21.89
CA TRP A 306 -5.95 27.68 -22.20
C TRP A 306 -6.89 28.52 -21.30
N ARG A 307 -6.83 28.33 -19.99
CA ARG A 307 -7.66 29.04 -19.01
C ARG A 307 -6.82 29.56 -17.84
N ALA A 308 -7.05 30.78 -17.42
CA ALA A 308 -6.34 31.42 -16.34
C ALA A 308 -6.47 30.66 -15.00
N GLN A 309 -7.58 29.91 -14.82
CA GLN A 309 -7.83 29.13 -13.60
C GLN A 309 -7.13 27.76 -13.58
N GLY A 310 -6.40 27.40 -14.66
CA GLY A 310 -5.70 26.13 -14.77
C GLY A 310 -6.60 24.90 -14.94
N ILE A 311 -6.04 23.74 -14.70
CA ILE A 311 -6.72 22.44 -14.80
C ILE A 311 -7.63 22.26 -13.59
N ARG A 312 -8.87 21.85 -13.83
CA ARG A 312 -9.89 21.57 -12.80
C ARG A 312 -10.23 20.08 -12.77
N ASN A 313 -10.78 19.59 -11.66
CA ASN A 313 -11.25 18.21 -11.53
C ASN A 313 -12.21 17.80 -12.67
N SER A 314 -13.05 18.69 -13.13
CA SER A 314 -13.99 18.44 -14.25
C SER A 314 -13.34 18.17 -15.61
N TYR A 315 -12.03 18.36 -15.75
CA TYR A 315 -11.29 17.99 -16.97
C TYR A 315 -10.75 16.56 -16.90
N TRP A 316 -10.69 15.97 -15.70
CA TRP A 316 -10.30 14.58 -15.51
C TRP A 316 -11.49 13.66 -15.78
N GLN A 317 -11.21 12.57 -16.47
CA GLN A 317 -12.19 11.56 -16.82
C GLN A 317 -11.68 10.19 -16.38
N GLU A 318 -12.48 9.47 -15.61
CA GLU A 318 -12.26 8.07 -15.34
C GLU A 318 -12.49 7.26 -16.62
N ILE A 319 -11.56 6.39 -16.95
CA ILE A 319 -11.58 5.57 -18.17
C ILE A 319 -11.74 4.09 -17.88
N ALA A 320 -11.42 3.65 -16.66
CA ALA A 320 -11.66 2.29 -16.16
C ALA A 320 -11.70 2.29 -14.65
N PHE A 321 -12.53 1.42 -14.07
CA PHE A 321 -12.63 1.22 -12.62
C PHE A 321 -11.83 0.02 -12.15
N GLY A 322 -11.47 0.00 -10.85
CA GLY A 322 -10.69 -1.01 -10.13
C GLY A 322 -9.41 -0.39 -9.56
N ASP A 323 -8.49 -1.21 -9.07
CA ASP A 323 -7.14 -0.75 -8.74
C ASP A 323 -6.41 -0.46 -10.05
N GLY A 324 -6.36 0.83 -10.43
CA GLY A 324 -5.76 1.23 -11.69
C GLY A 324 -4.24 1.11 -11.67
N PHE A 325 -3.66 0.68 -12.81
CA PHE A 325 -2.20 0.54 -12.99
C PHE A 325 -1.77 1.22 -14.30
N ASP A 326 -1.26 0.44 -15.25
CA ASP A 326 -0.86 0.97 -16.54
C ASP A 326 -2.07 1.39 -17.37
N VAL A 327 -1.93 2.54 -18.01
CA VAL A 327 -2.80 2.99 -19.09
C VAL A 327 -1.94 3.19 -20.33
N VAL A 328 -2.31 2.53 -21.42
CA VAL A 328 -1.59 2.58 -22.70
C VAL A 328 -2.53 3.18 -23.74
N PRO A 329 -2.47 4.51 -23.99
CA PRO A 329 -3.26 5.14 -25.06
C PRO A 329 -2.82 4.62 -26.43
N ASP A 330 -3.77 4.38 -27.34
CA ASP A 330 -3.47 3.97 -28.71
C ASP A 330 -2.74 5.12 -29.42
N PRO A 331 -1.51 4.93 -29.93
CA PRO A 331 -0.72 6.01 -30.50
C PRO A 331 -1.28 6.57 -31.83
N ASP A 332 -2.16 5.82 -32.50
CA ASP A 332 -2.81 6.25 -33.75
C ASP A 332 -4.12 7.03 -33.51
N ASP A 333 -4.83 6.70 -32.40
CA ASP A 333 -6.08 7.37 -32.00
C ASP A 333 -6.28 7.24 -30.49
N SER A 334 -5.91 8.26 -29.74
CA SER A 334 -5.97 8.30 -28.27
C SER A 334 -7.37 8.16 -27.68
N ARG A 335 -8.43 8.21 -28.51
CA ARG A 335 -9.79 7.85 -28.12
C ARG A 335 -9.84 6.44 -27.51
N TYR A 336 -9.01 5.56 -28.03
CA TYR A 336 -8.89 4.18 -27.61
C TYR A 336 -7.58 3.97 -26.84
N GLY A 337 -7.49 2.84 -26.17
CA GLY A 337 -6.29 2.40 -25.47
C GLY A 337 -6.63 1.27 -24.53
N TYR A 338 -5.68 0.96 -23.67
CA TYR A 338 -5.78 -0.12 -22.69
C TYR A 338 -5.62 0.45 -21.30
N ALA A 339 -6.49 0.01 -20.38
CA ALA A 339 -6.38 0.32 -18.96
C ALA A 339 -6.39 -0.99 -18.18
N MET A 340 -5.43 -1.12 -17.27
CA MET A 340 -5.27 -2.33 -16.48
C MET A 340 -5.75 -2.10 -15.06
N SER A 341 -6.47 -3.07 -14.52
CA SER A 341 -6.74 -3.19 -13.10
C SER A 341 -6.04 -4.42 -12.52
N GLN A 342 -6.17 -4.61 -11.20
CA GLN A 342 -5.46 -5.64 -10.43
C GLN A 342 -5.51 -7.03 -11.05
N GLN A 343 -4.45 -7.82 -10.83
CA GLN A 343 -4.32 -9.22 -11.27
C GLN A 343 -4.46 -9.40 -12.79
N GLY A 344 -4.02 -8.43 -13.58
CA GLY A 344 -4.00 -8.52 -15.04
C GLY A 344 -5.38 -8.41 -15.70
N TYR A 345 -6.36 -7.84 -15.05
CA TYR A 345 -7.60 -7.45 -15.72
C TYR A 345 -7.34 -6.24 -16.58
N VAL A 346 -7.19 -6.46 -17.87
CA VAL A 346 -6.96 -5.42 -18.88
C VAL A 346 -8.17 -5.25 -19.75
N ARG A 347 -8.53 -3.98 -20.00
CA ARG A 347 -9.67 -3.57 -20.83
C ARG A 347 -9.20 -2.67 -21.96
N ARG A 348 -9.80 -2.81 -23.14
CA ARG A 348 -9.71 -1.83 -24.19
C ARG A 348 -10.86 -0.84 -24.03
N TYR A 349 -10.51 0.42 -23.79
CA TYR A 349 -11.48 1.50 -23.55
C TYR A 349 -11.77 2.33 -24.82
N ASP A 350 -12.95 2.94 -24.86
CA ASP A 350 -13.33 4.09 -25.70
C ASP A 350 -13.79 5.23 -24.78
N TRP A 351 -12.87 6.15 -24.43
CA TRP A 351 -13.20 7.20 -23.47
C TRP A 351 -14.29 8.15 -23.93
N LYS A 352 -14.53 8.26 -25.24
CA LYS A 352 -15.55 9.16 -25.80
C LYS A 352 -16.96 8.63 -25.59
N THR A 353 -17.16 7.33 -25.60
CA THR A 353 -18.48 6.69 -25.37
C THR A 353 -18.61 6.14 -23.94
N GLY A 354 -17.51 5.98 -23.21
CA GLY A 354 -17.48 5.32 -21.91
C GLY A 354 -17.60 3.80 -21.99
N ASN A 355 -17.52 3.21 -23.18
CA ASN A 355 -17.56 1.75 -23.35
C ASN A 355 -16.17 1.15 -23.18
N ASP A 356 -16.12 -0.03 -22.59
CA ASP A 356 -14.93 -0.88 -22.53
C ASP A 356 -15.27 -2.35 -22.74
N TYR A 357 -14.25 -3.16 -23.06
CA TYR A 357 -14.36 -4.62 -23.05
C TYR A 357 -13.04 -5.26 -22.64
N THR A 358 -13.17 -6.39 -21.94
CA THR A 358 -12.00 -7.13 -21.43
C THR A 358 -11.25 -7.80 -22.57
N VAL A 359 -9.92 -7.62 -22.56
CA VAL A 359 -8.97 -8.24 -23.51
C VAL A 359 -7.91 -9.08 -22.80
N ARG A 360 -8.18 -9.55 -21.61
CA ARG A 360 -7.26 -10.35 -20.79
C ARG A 360 -6.93 -11.69 -21.45
N PRO A 361 -5.64 -12.12 -21.48
CA PRO A 361 -5.27 -13.45 -21.92
C PRO A 361 -5.96 -14.56 -21.13
N THR A 362 -6.34 -15.64 -21.82
CA THR A 362 -6.87 -16.85 -21.22
C THR A 362 -5.80 -17.94 -21.13
N PRO A 363 -5.95 -18.95 -20.24
CA PRO A 363 -5.04 -20.08 -20.18
C PRO A 363 -4.92 -20.79 -21.53
N PRO A 364 -3.73 -21.28 -21.92
CA PRO A 364 -3.54 -22.01 -23.18
C PRO A 364 -4.21 -23.40 -23.18
N ASP A 365 -4.49 -23.92 -21.98
CA ASP A 365 -5.16 -25.22 -21.78
C ASP A 365 -5.88 -25.25 -20.40
N ASP A 366 -6.69 -26.29 -20.17
CA ASP A 366 -7.50 -26.43 -18.96
C ASP A 366 -6.70 -26.73 -17.69
N THR A 367 -5.42 -27.04 -17.80
CA THR A 367 -4.54 -27.41 -16.67
C THR A 367 -3.64 -26.26 -16.24
N THR A 368 -3.41 -25.30 -17.10
CA THR A 368 -2.52 -24.17 -16.85
C THR A 368 -3.23 -23.06 -16.11
N ARG A 369 -2.79 -22.78 -14.87
CA ARG A 369 -3.22 -21.60 -14.12
C ARG A 369 -2.31 -20.43 -14.46
N LEU A 370 -2.85 -19.34 -15.00
CA LEU A 370 -2.11 -18.10 -15.21
C LEU A 370 -1.93 -17.37 -13.86
N ARG A 371 -0.70 -16.90 -13.63
CA ARG A 371 -0.32 -16.05 -12.51
C ARG A 371 -0.08 -14.64 -13.03
N PHE A 372 -0.87 -13.69 -12.58
CA PHE A 372 -0.66 -12.27 -12.88
C PHE A 372 -0.26 -11.55 -11.60
N ASN A 373 0.71 -10.67 -11.69
CA ASN A 373 1.00 -9.74 -10.60
C ASN A 373 -0.21 -8.85 -10.33
N TRP A 374 -0.24 -8.22 -9.16
CA TRP A 374 -1.19 -7.13 -8.89
C TRP A 374 -1.08 -6.06 -9.97
N ASN A 375 0.15 -5.65 -10.29
CA ASN A 375 0.51 -4.81 -11.42
C ASN A 375 1.16 -5.68 -12.52
N ALA A 376 0.38 -6.29 -13.40
CA ALA A 376 0.87 -7.14 -14.49
C ALA A 376 1.48 -6.30 -15.62
N ALA A 377 2.43 -6.88 -16.36
CA ALA A 377 3.11 -6.19 -17.45
C ALA A 377 2.25 -6.08 -18.71
N ILE A 378 2.27 -4.89 -19.32
CA ILE A 378 1.71 -4.64 -20.65
C ILE A 378 2.72 -3.86 -21.49
N GLY A 379 2.89 -4.23 -22.78
CA GLY A 379 3.70 -3.51 -23.74
C GLY A 379 3.03 -3.47 -25.10
N GLN A 380 3.12 -2.34 -25.80
CA GLN A 380 2.64 -2.19 -27.17
C GLN A 380 3.84 -2.18 -28.13
N ASP A 381 3.73 -2.89 -29.26
CA ASP A 381 4.81 -2.95 -30.25
C ASP A 381 4.95 -1.58 -30.94
N PRO A 382 6.13 -0.95 -30.93
CA PRO A 382 6.34 0.37 -31.54
C PRO A 382 6.37 0.35 -33.07
N PHE A 383 6.44 -0.83 -33.71
CA PHE A 383 6.45 -0.98 -35.18
C PHE A 383 5.10 -1.45 -35.74
N ASP A 384 4.24 -2.01 -34.86
CA ASP A 384 2.88 -2.45 -35.22
C ASP A 384 1.94 -2.24 -34.04
N HIS A 385 1.22 -1.13 -34.01
CA HIS A 385 0.37 -0.72 -32.92
C HIS A 385 -0.87 -1.64 -32.70
N GLN A 386 -1.11 -2.61 -33.59
CA GLN A 386 -2.10 -3.66 -33.35
C GLN A 386 -1.56 -4.78 -32.44
N THR A 387 -0.23 -4.86 -32.34
CA THR A 387 0.46 -5.89 -31.57
C THR A 387 0.67 -5.45 -30.13
N LEU A 388 0.24 -6.30 -29.19
CA LEU A 388 0.39 -6.15 -27.74
C LEU A 388 1.13 -7.34 -27.16
N TYR A 389 1.85 -7.07 -26.09
CA TYR A 389 2.45 -8.08 -25.21
C TYR A 389 1.86 -7.93 -23.80
N PHE A 390 1.56 -9.07 -23.15
CA PHE A 390 1.02 -9.09 -21.80
C PHE A 390 1.70 -10.17 -20.95
N GLY A 391 1.97 -9.87 -19.68
CA GLY A 391 2.74 -10.72 -18.78
C GLY A 391 1.89 -11.46 -17.75
N SER A 392 1.92 -12.79 -17.81
CA SER A 392 1.63 -13.67 -16.68
C SER A 392 2.95 -14.24 -16.14
N GLN A 393 3.11 -15.55 -15.94
CA GLN A 393 4.41 -16.22 -15.91
C GLN A 393 4.97 -16.41 -17.32
N PHE A 394 4.12 -16.23 -18.32
CA PHE A 394 4.45 -16.29 -19.75
C PHE A 394 4.31 -14.92 -20.39
N VAL A 395 5.00 -14.72 -21.50
CA VAL A 395 4.70 -13.61 -22.41
C VAL A 395 3.59 -14.05 -23.36
N HIS A 396 2.49 -13.31 -23.34
CA HIS A 396 1.39 -13.44 -24.28
C HIS A 396 1.52 -12.38 -25.37
N LYS A 397 1.30 -12.74 -26.64
CA LYS A 397 1.29 -11.83 -27.78
C LYS A 397 -0.09 -11.82 -28.42
N SER A 398 -0.59 -10.64 -28.75
CA SER A 398 -1.77 -10.42 -29.59
C SER A 398 -1.36 -9.60 -30.79
N THR A 399 -1.92 -9.89 -31.97
CA THR A 399 -1.72 -9.11 -33.22
C THR A 399 -3.02 -8.45 -33.70
N ASP A 400 -4.07 -8.49 -32.87
CA ASP A 400 -5.42 -8.03 -33.19
C ASP A 400 -6.03 -7.15 -32.08
N LYS A 401 -5.17 -6.34 -31.45
CA LYS A 401 -5.55 -5.38 -30.37
C LYS A 401 -6.11 -6.10 -29.12
N GLY A 402 -5.63 -7.30 -28.80
CA GLY A 402 -5.98 -8.03 -27.60
C GLY A 402 -7.21 -8.94 -27.73
N LEU A 403 -7.76 -9.11 -28.93
CA LEU A 403 -8.92 -10.00 -29.14
C LEU A 403 -8.54 -11.47 -29.04
N THR A 404 -7.36 -11.84 -29.55
CA THR A 404 -6.79 -13.19 -29.41
C THR A 404 -5.35 -13.13 -28.92
N TRP A 405 -4.91 -14.20 -28.25
CA TRP A 405 -3.60 -14.26 -27.60
C TRP A 405 -2.89 -15.57 -27.90
N GLU A 406 -1.59 -15.49 -28.11
CA GLU A 406 -0.66 -16.61 -28.23
C GLU A 406 0.39 -16.54 -27.11
N VAL A 407 0.72 -17.68 -26.50
CA VAL A 407 1.85 -17.79 -25.57
C VAL A 407 3.14 -17.94 -26.38
N ILE A 408 4.07 -16.97 -26.25
CA ILE A 408 5.32 -16.91 -27.01
C ILE A 408 6.57 -17.16 -26.17
N SER A 409 6.42 -17.61 -24.91
CA SER A 409 7.56 -17.92 -24.04
C SER A 409 7.32 -19.16 -23.20
N PRO A 410 8.37 -19.84 -22.70
CA PRO A 410 8.24 -20.71 -21.54
C PRO A 410 7.91 -19.88 -20.29
N ASP A 411 7.71 -20.52 -19.12
CA ASP A 411 7.69 -19.81 -17.82
C ASP A 411 9.04 -19.13 -17.60
N LEU A 412 9.05 -17.79 -17.58
CA LEU A 412 10.27 -16.96 -17.44
C LEU A 412 10.60 -16.64 -15.99
N THR A 413 9.83 -17.16 -15.03
CA THR A 413 9.97 -16.94 -13.59
C THR A 413 10.80 -18.04 -12.92
N THR A 414 11.01 -17.94 -11.62
CA THR A 414 11.60 -19.04 -10.85
C THR A 414 10.63 -20.19 -10.63
N ASN A 415 9.33 -19.94 -10.79
CA ASN A 415 8.24 -20.88 -10.52
C ASN A 415 8.36 -21.58 -9.15
N ASP A 416 8.79 -20.84 -8.13
CA ASP A 416 9.00 -21.34 -6.77
C ASP A 416 7.65 -21.66 -6.09
N PRO A 417 7.32 -22.95 -5.80
CA PRO A 417 6.03 -23.32 -5.23
C PRO A 417 5.83 -22.78 -3.80
N GLU A 418 6.90 -22.52 -3.06
CA GLU A 418 6.81 -21.96 -1.72
C GLU A 418 6.36 -20.48 -1.73
N LYS A 419 6.51 -19.80 -2.86
CA LYS A 419 6.06 -18.42 -3.06
C LYS A 419 4.71 -18.29 -3.76
N GLN A 420 4.00 -19.41 -3.94
CA GLN A 420 2.70 -19.48 -4.59
C GLN A 420 1.58 -19.96 -3.64
N LYS A 421 1.80 -19.77 -2.32
CA LYS A 421 0.85 -20.16 -1.26
C LYS A 421 0.02 -18.98 -0.74
N GLN A 422 -0.25 -17.98 -1.59
CA GLN A 422 -0.99 -16.78 -1.19
C GLN A 422 -2.40 -17.07 -0.66
N SER A 423 -3.03 -18.18 -1.05
CA SER A 423 -4.32 -18.60 -0.51
C SER A 423 -4.31 -18.90 0.99
N ASP A 424 -3.12 -19.16 1.55
CA ASP A 424 -2.92 -19.45 2.98
C ASP A 424 -2.47 -18.20 3.76
N SER A 425 -2.41 -17.04 3.10
CA SER A 425 -1.97 -15.76 3.66
C SER A 425 -2.98 -15.20 4.67
N GLY A 426 -2.48 -14.45 5.66
CA GLY A 426 -3.28 -13.75 6.67
C GLY A 426 -2.90 -14.04 8.12
N GLY A 427 -2.45 -15.24 8.46
CA GLY A 427 -2.11 -15.63 9.83
C GLY A 427 -3.34 -16.10 10.62
N LEU A 428 -3.66 -15.44 11.76
CA LEU A 428 -4.82 -15.81 12.58
C LEU A 428 -6.15 -15.61 11.84
N THR A 429 -6.24 -14.58 11.02
CA THR A 429 -7.38 -14.33 10.14
C THR A 429 -6.92 -14.50 8.70
N MET A 430 -7.55 -15.42 7.96
CA MET A 430 -7.25 -15.62 6.54
C MET A 430 -7.64 -14.36 5.75
N ASP A 431 -6.69 -13.86 4.93
CA ASP A 431 -6.89 -12.68 4.11
C ASP A 431 -6.05 -12.77 2.82
N ALA A 432 -6.48 -13.62 1.88
CA ALA A 432 -5.84 -13.78 0.59
C ALA A 432 -6.48 -12.83 -0.44
N THR A 433 -5.82 -11.72 -0.74
CA THR A 433 -6.36 -10.67 -1.64
C THR A 433 -6.01 -10.91 -3.11
N GLY A 434 -4.90 -11.63 -3.37
CA GLY A 434 -4.29 -11.78 -4.69
C GLY A 434 -3.19 -10.74 -4.97
N ALA A 435 -3.00 -9.75 -4.10
CA ALA A 435 -1.85 -8.86 -4.13
C ALA A 435 -0.52 -9.59 -3.86
N GLU A 436 -0.59 -10.77 -3.27
CA GLU A 436 0.51 -11.68 -2.96
C GLU A 436 0.87 -12.62 -4.13
N ASN A 437 0.24 -12.49 -5.29
CA ASN A 437 0.64 -13.25 -6.48
C ASN A 437 2.11 -12.98 -6.80
N HIS A 438 2.88 -14.06 -6.97
CA HIS A 438 4.32 -14.01 -7.15
C HIS A 438 4.80 -15.02 -8.20
N CYS A 439 6.06 -14.94 -8.62
CA CYS A 439 6.58 -15.62 -9.80
C CYS A 439 5.81 -15.19 -11.05
N THR A 440 5.82 -13.90 -11.32
CA THR A 440 5.09 -13.25 -12.42
C THR A 440 5.98 -12.24 -13.15
N ILE A 441 5.61 -11.92 -14.39
CA ILE A 441 6.28 -10.89 -15.18
C ILE A 441 5.74 -9.52 -14.78
N LEU A 442 6.66 -8.59 -14.49
CA LEU A 442 6.34 -7.21 -14.10
C LEU A 442 6.54 -6.20 -15.23
N VAL A 443 7.44 -6.49 -16.16
CA VAL A 443 7.76 -5.60 -17.28
C VAL A 443 8.00 -6.39 -18.55
N ILE A 444 7.40 -5.92 -19.63
CA ILE A 444 7.70 -6.31 -21.01
C ILE A 444 7.97 -5.02 -21.77
N GLU A 445 9.19 -4.84 -22.24
CA GLU A 445 9.63 -3.64 -22.96
C GLU A 445 10.06 -3.99 -24.37
N PRO A 446 9.23 -3.74 -25.39
CA PRO A 446 9.64 -3.80 -26.79
C PRO A 446 10.64 -2.69 -27.11
N SER A 447 11.68 -3.01 -27.88
CA SER A 447 12.66 -2.00 -28.31
C SER A 447 12.04 -1.05 -29.36
N PRO A 448 12.15 0.27 -29.20
CA PRO A 448 11.66 1.22 -30.18
C PRO A 448 12.56 1.36 -31.42
N VAL A 449 13.78 0.78 -31.41
CA VAL A 449 14.77 0.90 -32.51
C VAL A 449 15.16 -0.44 -33.12
N GLU A 450 14.68 -1.55 -32.58
CA GLU A 450 14.96 -2.89 -33.07
C GLU A 450 13.70 -3.75 -33.06
N LYS A 451 13.13 -3.97 -34.24
CA LYS A 451 11.95 -4.78 -34.41
C LYS A 451 12.16 -6.20 -33.85
N ASP A 452 11.10 -6.76 -33.24
CA ASP A 452 11.10 -8.10 -32.65
C ASP A 452 12.05 -8.29 -31.44
N MET A 453 12.65 -7.20 -30.91
CA MET A 453 13.45 -7.22 -29.71
C MET A 453 12.59 -6.90 -28.48
N LEU A 454 12.57 -7.82 -27.50
CA LEU A 454 11.79 -7.71 -26.26
C LEU A 454 12.70 -7.91 -25.04
N TRP A 455 12.52 -7.08 -24.02
CA TRP A 455 13.08 -7.28 -22.68
C TRP A 455 11.97 -7.68 -21.71
N VAL A 456 12.29 -8.55 -20.75
CA VAL A 456 11.36 -9.02 -19.73
C VAL A 456 12.03 -9.03 -18.36
N GLY A 457 11.32 -8.50 -17.37
CA GLY A 457 11.70 -8.56 -15.95
C GLY A 457 10.59 -9.11 -15.08
N THR A 458 10.95 -9.80 -13.99
CA THR A 458 10.01 -10.50 -13.11
C THR A 458 10.06 -9.99 -11.66
N ASP A 459 9.02 -10.29 -10.88
CA ASP A 459 8.92 -9.99 -9.46
C ASP A 459 9.86 -10.84 -8.58
N ASP A 460 10.37 -11.93 -9.12
CA ASP A 460 11.30 -12.85 -8.46
C ASP A 460 12.76 -12.75 -8.97
N GLY A 461 13.02 -11.66 -9.72
CA GLY A 461 14.37 -11.18 -10.02
C GLY A 461 15.02 -11.80 -11.22
N ARG A 462 14.26 -12.27 -12.20
CA ARG A 462 14.79 -12.74 -13.48
C ARG A 462 14.72 -11.69 -14.57
N VAL A 463 15.71 -11.66 -15.43
CA VAL A 463 15.80 -10.76 -16.59
C VAL A 463 16.09 -11.58 -17.84
N HIS A 464 15.25 -11.41 -18.84
CA HIS A 464 15.34 -12.11 -20.13
C HIS A 464 15.24 -11.14 -21.28
N TYR A 465 15.73 -11.58 -22.46
CA TYR A 465 15.43 -10.91 -23.72
C TYR A 465 15.14 -11.93 -24.84
N SER A 466 14.46 -11.46 -25.88
CA SER A 466 14.28 -12.12 -27.16
C SER A 466 14.62 -11.15 -28.29
N GLN A 467 15.34 -11.60 -29.33
CA GLN A 467 15.65 -10.80 -30.52
C GLN A 467 14.84 -11.23 -31.76
N ASN A 468 13.89 -12.14 -31.60
CA ASN A 468 13.15 -12.75 -32.70
C ASN A 468 11.65 -12.91 -32.39
N GLY A 469 11.09 -11.91 -31.72
CA GLY A 469 9.65 -11.83 -31.44
C GLY A 469 9.13 -12.92 -30.52
N GLY A 470 9.98 -13.44 -29.61
CA GLY A 470 9.61 -14.46 -28.64
C GLY A 470 9.87 -15.90 -29.07
N GLN A 471 10.45 -16.14 -30.26
CA GLN A 471 10.76 -17.52 -30.71
C GLN A 471 11.84 -18.16 -29.83
N THR A 472 12.82 -17.39 -29.36
CA THR A 472 13.82 -17.82 -28.39
C THR A 472 14.06 -16.78 -27.32
N TRP A 473 14.35 -17.24 -26.11
CA TRP A 473 14.59 -16.41 -24.94
C TRP A 473 15.95 -16.68 -24.32
N THR A 474 16.64 -15.61 -23.93
CA THR A 474 17.95 -15.67 -23.27
C THR A 474 17.86 -15.04 -21.90
N GLU A 475 18.19 -15.80 -20.86
CA GLU A 475 18.30 -15.26 -19.50
C GLU A 475 19.66 -14.57 -19.30
N VAL A 476 19.63 -13.35 -18.74
CA VAL A 476 20.83 -12.53 -18.50
C VAL A 476 20.98 -12.10 -17.04
N THR A 477 20.15 -12.61 -16.16
CA THR A 477 20.16 -12.29 -14.71
C THR A 477 21.53 -12.47 -14.09
N GLY A 478 22.24 -13.57 -14.44
CA GLY A 478 23.56 -13.89 -13.91
C GLY A 478 24.67 -12.91 -14.33
N ASN A 479 24.44 -12.07 -15.32
CA ASN A 479 25.38 -11.07 -15.79
C ASN A 479 25.26 -9.75 -15.04
N ILE A 480 24.20 -9.54 -14.25
CA ILE A 480 23.92 -8.32 -13.48
C ILE A 480 24.64 -8.41 -12.13
N LYS A 481 25.88 -7.97 -12.08
CA LYS A 481 26.68 -8.01 -10.86
C LYS A 481 26.09 -7.12 -9.78
N GLY A 482 25.91 -7.68 -8.57
CA GLY A 482 25.38 -6.96 -7.42
C GLY A 482 23.85 -6.86 -7.35
N LEU A 483 23.11 -7.49 -8.29
CA LEU A 483 21.66 -7.67 -8.16
C LEU A 483 21.39 -8.72 -7.08
N PRO A 484 20.68 -8.36 -5.98
CA PRO A 484 20.31 -9.35 -4.98
C PRO A 484 19.33 -10.38 -5.57
N LYS A 485 19.56 -11.66 -5.32
CA LYS A 485 18.72 -12.74 -5.83
C LYS A 485 17.25 -12.53 -5.39
N GLY A 486 16.31 -12.55 -6.33
CA GLY A 486 14.90 -12.38 -6.08
C GLY A 486 14.47 -10.92 -5.83
N SER A 487 15.27 -9.94 -6.27
CA SER A 487 14.83 -8.53 -6.27
C SER A 487 13.73 -8.32 -7.28
N TRP A 488 12.83 -7.43 -6.96
CA TRP A 488 11.75 -6.97 -7.83
C TRP A 488 12.32 -6.16 -8.99
N ILE A 489 11.96 -6.49 -10.25
CA ILE A 489 12.39 -5.77 -11.46
C ILE A 489 11.19 -4.96 -11.99
N PRO A 490 10.92 -3.75 -11.47
CA PRO A 490 9.72 -3.00 -11.83
C PRO A 490 9.81 -2.38 -13.22
N GLN A 491 11.04 -2.11 -13.71
CA GLN A 491 11.20 -1.50 -15.03
C GLN A 491 12.50 -1.92 -15.71
N ILE A 492 12.38 -2.19 -17.00
CA ILE A 492 13.47 -2.19 -17.98
C ILE A 492 13.07 -1.20 -19.06
N LYS A 493 13.98 -0.31 -19.47
CA LYS A 493 13.73 0.67 -20.51
C LYS A 493 14.72 0.51 -21.64
N ALA A 494 14.26 0.02 -22.79
CA ALA A 494 15.09 -0.10 -23.98
C ALA A 494 15.46 1.30 -24.50
N SER A 495 16.71 1.46 -24.93
CA SER A 495 17.18 2.75 -25.50
C SER A 495 16.40 3.12 -26.76
N GLY A 496 15.98 4.36 -26.85
CA GLY A 496 15.41 4.94 -28.06
C GLY A 496 16.44 5.26 -29.16
N ARG A 497 17.73 4.95 -28.94
CA ARG A 497 18.83 5.30 -29.85
C ARG A 497 19.65 4.11 -30.34
N ASN A 498 19.95 3.17 -29.45
CA ASN A 498 20.92 2.13 -29.70
C ASN A 498 20.32 0.74 -29.54
N LYS A 499 20.57 -0.13 -30.52
CA LYS A 499 20.19 -1.54 -30.43
C LYS A 499 20.94 -2.25 -29.30
N GLY A 500 20.25 -3.16 -28.61
CA GLY A 500 20.84 -3.94 -27.53
C GLY A 500 21.21 -3.16 -26.27
N GLU A 501 20.86 -1.87 -26.22
CA GLU A 501 21.06 -1.03 -25.04
C GLU A 501 19.76 -0.91 -24.24
N ALA A 502 19.88 -1.02 -22.90
CA ALA A 502 18.74 -0.86 -21.99
C ALA A 502 19.20 -0.37 -20.62
N LEU A 503 18.30 0.32 -19.94
CA LEU A 503 18.37 0.66 -18.53
C LEU A 503 17.49 -0.30 -17.73
N LEU A 504 17.92 -0.67 -16.53
CA LEU A 504 17.19 -1.54 -15.62
C LEU A 504 17.22 -0.95 -14.22
N VAL A 505 16.07 -0.91 -13.56
CA VAL A 505 15.98 -0.66 -12.12
C VAL A 505 15.50 -1.93 -11.41
N ALA A 506 15.97 -2.10 -10.17
CA ALA A 506 15.50 -3.14 -9.28
C ALA A 506 15.30 -2.55 -7.89
N ASN A 507 14.40 -3.13 -7.10
CA ASN A 507 14.26 -2.80 -5.70
C ASN A 507 14.08 -4.05 -4.84
N ASP A 508 14.40 -3.89 -3.56
CA ASP A 508 14.41 -4.99 -2.61
C ASP A 508 13.84 -4.59 -1.25
N TYR A 509 13.12 -3.47 -1.18
CA TYR A 509 12.55 -2.95 0.06
C TYR A 509 11.59 -3.92 0.74
N ARG A 510 10.93 -4.78 -0.05
CA ARG A 510 10.05 -5.87 0.44
C ARG A 510 10.82 -6.97 1.19
N ARG A 511 12.15 -6.90 1.22
CA ARG A 511 13.04 -7.72 2.05
C ARG A 511 13.90 -6.86 2.98
N TYR A 512 13.41 -5.66 3.31
CA TYR A 512 14.06 -4.70 4.21
C TYR A 512 15.42 -4.19 3.69
N ASN A 513 15.63 -4.16 2.37
CA ASN A 513 16.81 -3.64 1.72
C ASN A 513 16.46 -2.40 0.87
N TYR A 514 16.86 -1.24 1.35
CA TYR A 514 16.56 0.06 0.75
C TYR A 514 17.66 0.59 -0.17
N THR A 515 18.65 -0.22 -0.48
CA THR A 515 19.76 0.14 -1.39
C THR A 515 19.21 0.48 -2.79
N PRO A 516 19.61 1.60 -3.40
CA PRO A 516 19.26 1.93 -4.77
C PRO A 516 19.96 1.00 -5.76
N TYR A 517 19.22 0.56 -6.77
CA TYR A 517 19.71 -0.36 -7.79
C TYR A 517 19.30 0.10 -9.18
N ALA A 518 20.28 0.52 -10.01
CA ALA A 518 20.08 0.79 -11.42
C ALA A 518 21.32 0.37 -12.24
N TRP A 519 21.07 -0.17 -13.43
CA TRP A 519 22.13 -0.64 -14.34
C TRP A 519 21.83 -0.22 -15.77
N ARG A 520 22.90 -0.18 -16.57
CA ARG A 520 22.88 0.01 -18.03
C ARG A 520 23.60 -1.15 -18.71
N THR A 521 23.01 -1.69 -19.75
CA THR A 521 23.67 -2.58 -20.71
C THR A 521 23.77 -1.90 -22.07
N ARG A 522 24.83 -2.22 -22.86
CA ARG A 522 24.99 -1.76 -24.24
C ARG A 522 25.18 -2.92 -25.23
N ASN A 523 24.94 -4.15 -24.78
CA ASN A 523 25.30 -5.35 -25.53
C ASN A 523 24.33 -6.52 -25.26
N TYR A 524 23.02 -6.26 -25.25
CA TYR A 524 21.99 -7.27 -25.04
C TYR A 524 22.13 -8.01 -23.68
N GLY A 525 22.51 -7.29 -22.62
CA GLY A 525 22.66 -7.88 -21.29
C GLY A 525 23.87 -8.83 -21.12
N LYS A 526 24.80 -8.92 -22.08
CA LYS A 526 26.05 -9.69 -21.91
C LYS A 526 26.90 -9.13 -20.77
N SER A 527 26.84 -7.83 -20.55
CA SER A 527 27.39 -7.14 -19.39
C SER A 527 26.54 -5.97 -18.98
N TRP A 528 26.57 -5.65 -17.68
CA TRP A 528 25.85 -4.55 -17.08
C TRP A 528 26.77 -3.69 -16.24
N GLU A 529 26.65 -2.39 -16.40
CA GLU A 529 27.32 -1.35 -15.61
C GLU A 529 26.32 -0.81 -14.58
N ARG A 530 26.69 -0.83 -13.30
CA ARG A 530 25.89 -0.19 -12.26
C ARG A 530 26.06 1.32 -12.36
N ILE A 531 24.97 2.08 -12.44
CA ILE A 531 24.99 3.53 -12.68
C ILE A 531 24.52 4.35 -11.48
N VAL A 532 24.08 3.71 -10.40
CA VAL A 532 23.61 4.37 -9.17
C VAL A 532 24.06 3.58 -7.96
N ASP A 533 24.52 4.28 -6.92
CA ASP A 533 24.84 3.69 -5.62
C ASP A 533 24.29 4.51 -4.44
N ALA A 534 24.52 4.03 -3.22
CA ALA A 534 24.00 4.66 -1.99
C ALA A 534 24.69 5.99 -1.64
N GLY A 535 25.76 6.38 -2.34
CA GLY A 535 26.39 7.70 -2.22
C GLY A 535 25.66 8.75 -3.04
N ASP A 536 24.97 8.33 -4.10
CA ASP A 536 24.25 9.21 -5.01
C ASP A 536 22.79 9.40 -4.59
N VAL A 537 22.16 8.32 -4.12
CA VAL A 537 20.71 8.22 -3.87
C VAL A 537 20.45 7.59 -2.51
N ALA A 538 19.60 8.22 -1.72
CA ALA A 538 19.36 7.82 -0.32
C ALA A 538 18.45 6.60 -0.15
N SER A 539 17.57 6.28 -1.10
CA SER A 539 16.59 5.21 -0.99
C SER A 539 16.46 4.37 -2.28
N PHE A 540 15.57 3.39 -2.27
CA PHE A 540 15.42 2.44 -3.38
C PHE A 540 14.81 3.08 -4.63
N THR A 541 15.17 2.51 -5.78
CA THR A 541 14.76 2.97 -7.11
C THR A 541 13.45 2.33 -7.56
N LEU A 542 12.65 3.10 -8.30
CA LEU A 542 11.35 2.69 -8.81
C LEU A 542 11.28 2.76 -10.34
N SER A 543 11.80 3.84 -10.94
CA SER A 543 11.73 4.08 -12.37
C SER A 543 12.95 4.84 -12.88
N ILE A 544 13.26 4.69 -14.17
CA ILE A 544 14.33 5.42 -14.84
C ILE A 544 13.91 5.78 -16.27
N LEU A 545 14.26 6.98 -16.70
CA LEU A 545 13.97 7.48 -18.05
C LEU A 545 15.21 8.17 -18.62
N GLU A 546 15.57 7.83 -19.86
CA GLU A 546 16.55 8.56 -20.66
C GLU A 546 15.83 9.69 -21.41
N ASP A 547 16.41 10.92 -21.40
CA ASP A 547 15.88 12.04 -22.15
C ASP A 547 15.94 11.71 -23.66
N PRO A 548 14.85 11.92 -24.44
CA PRO A 548 14.79 11.53 -25.83
C PRO A 548 15.74 12.31 -26.75
N GLU A 549 16.20 13.50 -26.35
CA GLU A 549 17.09 14.34 -27.15
C GLU A 549 18.53 14.36 -26.64
N ASN A 550 18.69 14.42 -25.31
CA ASN A 550 20.03 14.50 -24.68
C ASN A 550 20.47 13.14 -24.11
N PRO A 551 21.43 12.45 -24.74
CA PRO A 551 21.87 11.13 -24.29
C PRO A 551 22.61 11.12 -22.94
N ASN A 552 22.96 12.29 -22.41
CA ASN A 552 23.64 12.44 -21.13
C ASN A 552 22.69 12.84 -19.98
N LEU A 553 21.40 12.97 -20.27
CA LEU A 553 20.39 13.31 -19.29
C LEU A 553 19.49 12.12 -19.02
N MET A 554 19.34 11.77 -17.75
CA MET A 554 18.44 10.73 -17.24
C MET A 554 17.67 11.26 -16.04
N PHE A 555 16.51 10.70 -15.83
CA PHE A 555 15.69 10.95 -14.65
C PHE A 555 15.47 9.65 -13.89
N LEU A 556 15.70 9.66 -12.59
CA LEU A 556 15.54 8.50 -11.72
C LEU A 556 14.49 8.78 -10.65
N GLY A 557 13.40 8.02 -10.68
CA GLY A 557 12.37 8.03 -9.64
C GLY A 557 12.73 7.08 -8.50
N THR A 558 12.63 7.58 -7.28
CA THR A 558 12.97 6.85 -6.06
C THR A 558 11.88 6.99 -5.01
N ASP A 559 12.01 6.29 -3.88
CA ASP A 559 11.14 6.40 -2.71
C ASP A 559 11.15 7.82 -2.09
N ASP A 560 12.27 8.52 -2.17
CA ASP A 560 12.47 9.81 -1.50
C ASP A 560 12.51 11.01 -2.46
N GLY A 561 12.43 10.80 -3.76
CA GLY A 561 12.38 11.90 -4.72
C GLY A 561 12.81 11.56 -6.15
N LEU A 562 13.00 12.62 -6.94
CA LEU A 562 13.44 12.60 -8.33
C LEU A 562 14.89 13.08 -8.41
N TYR A 563 15.74 12.31 -9.07
CA TYR A 563 17.15 12.59 -9.32
C TYR A 563 17.43 12.74 -10.80
#